data_7533a213886df3ce680fc80aae5621c8
#
_entry.id   7533a213886df3ce680fc80aae5621c8
#
_cell.length_a   1.000
_cell.length_b   1.000
_cell.length_c   1.000
_cell.angle_alpha   90.00
_cell.angle_beta   90.00
_cell.angle_gamma   90.00
#
_symmetry.space_group_name_H-M   'P 1'
#
loop_
_entity.id
_entity.type
_entity.pdbx_description
1 polymer ?
#
loop_
_entity_poly.entity_id
_entity_poly.type
_entity_poly.pdbx_seq_one_letter_code
_entity_poly.pdbx_strand_id
1 'polypeptide(L)' 'MDPAEPHNEPSNVAAEEGEVIVDGPDGVAVSLTPEAAVETSDRLLEAGATAAGQRKEQDWQQNPE' A
#
# COMPACT_ATOMS: atom_id res chain seq x y z
N MET A 1 -2.39 -2.72 19.40
CA MET A 1 -2.36 -3.27 18.05
C MET A 1 -1.02 -3.96 17.78
N ASP A 2 -1.07 -5.14 17.23
CA ASP A 2 0.13 -5.90 16.87
C ASP A 2 0.87 -5.20 15.74
N PRO A 3 2.14 -4.80 15.93
CA PRO A 3 2.88 -4.12 14.86
C PRO A 3 3.09 -4.99 13.61
N ALA A 4 2.89 -6.30 13.71
CA ALA A 4 3.01 -7.19 12.56
C ALA A 4 1.75 -7.22 11.71
N GLU A 5 0.64 -6.68 12.19
CA GLU A 5 -0.58 -6.66 11.40
C GLU A 5 -0.54 -5.56 10.35
N PRO A 6 -0.86 -5.90 9.11
CA PRO A 6 -0.88 -4.88 8.06
C PRO A 6 -2.07 -3.95 8.21
N HIS A 7 -1.89 -2.71 7.77
CA HIS A 7 -2.98 -1.75 7.73
C HIS A 7 -3.95 -2.14 6.61
N ASN A 8 -5.22 -2.08 6.91
CA ASN A 8 -6.25 -2.39 5.92
C ASN A 8 -7.03 -1.16 5.46
N GLU A 9 -6.62 0.01 5.88
CA GLU A 9 -7.22 1.26 5.44
C GLU A 9 -6.32 1.95 4.43
N PRO A 10 -6.90 2.49 3.36
CA PRO A 10 -6.07 3.22 2.38
C PRO A 10 -5.51 4.50 3.00
N SER A 11 -4.35 4.89 2.51
CA SER A 11 -3.75 6.16 2.89
C SER A 11 -4.43 7.30 2.14
N ASN A 12 -4.45 8.47 2.77
CA ASN A 12 -4.88 9.68 2.09
C ASN A 12 -3.69 10.25 1.31
N VAL A 13 -3.95 10.73 0.12
CA VAL A 13 -2.91 11.28 -0.73
C VAL A 13 -3.35 12.64 -1.23
N ALA A 14 -2.47 13.63 -1.10
CA ALA A 14 -2.77 14.99 -1.53
C ALA A 14 -1.57 15.61 -2.21
N ALA A 15 -1.82 16.53 -3.12
CA ALA A 15 -0.77 17.31 -3.76
C ALA A 15 -0.75 18.70 -3.14
N GLU A 16 0.43 19.11 -2.67
CA GLU A 16 0.60 20.43 -2.06
C GLU A 16 1.93 21.04 -2.47
N GLU A 17 1.87 22.21 -3.07
CA GLU A 17 3.05 22.99 -3.44
C GLU A 17 4.11 22.19 -4.20
N GLY A 18 3.67 21.39 -5.16
CA GLY A 18 4.58 20.59 -5.98
C GLY A 18 5.09 19.33 -5.32
N GLU A 19 4.55 18.97 -4.16
CA GLU A 19 4.89 17.73 -3.47
C GLU A 19 3.67 16.85 -3.32
N VAL A 20 3.90 15.55 -3.22
CA VAL A 20 2.82 14.59 -2.96
C VAL A 20 2.94 14.14 -1.51
N ILE A 21 1.89 14.35 -0.75
CA ILE A 21 1.85 13.97 0.67
C ILE A 21 1.04 12.70 0.80
N VAL A 22 1.65 11.67 1.35
CA VAL A 22 0.96 10.42 1.66
C VAL A 22 0.76 10.37 3.16
N ASP A 23 -0.50 10.40 3.58
CA ASP A 23 -0.86 10.43 4.99
C ASP A 23 -1.56 9.12 5.31
N GLY A 24 -0.83 8.21 5.89
CA GLY A 24 -1.35 6.88 6.19
C GLY A 24 -1.95 6.79 7.57
N PRO A 25 -2.55 5.64 7.89
CA PRO A 25 -3.09 5.41 9.22
C PRO A 25 -1.98 5.39 10.27
N ASP A 26 -2.35 5.67 11.50
CA ASP A 26 -1.44 5.68 12.65
C ASP A 26 -0.31 6.69 12.53
N GLY A 27 -0.56 7.79 11.86
CA GLY A 27 0.38 8.90 11.80
C GLY A 27 1.54 8.70 10.84
N VAL A 28 1.48 7.69 9.99
CA VAL A 28 2.50 7.51 8.96
C VAL A 28 2.31 8.58 7.89
N ALA A 29 3.33 9.41 7.67
CA ALA A 29 3.26 10.47 6.69
C ALA A 29 4.58 10.56 5.93
N VAL A 30 4.48 10.69 4.62
CA VAL A 30 5.64 10.75 3.72
C VAL A 30 5.40 11.83 2.67
N SER A 31 6.44 12.62 2.39
CA SER A 31 6.44 13.58 1.28
C SER A 31 7.26 13.01 0.14
N LEU A 32 6.70 13.06 -1.05
CA LEU A 32 7.39 12.55 -2.24
C LEU A 32 7.43 13.61 -3.32
N THR A 33 8.47 13.58 -4.15
CA THR A 33 8.46 14.35 -5.39
C THR A 33 7.39 13.77 -6.32
N PRO A 34 6.85 14.56 -7.26
CA PRO A 34 5.87 14.01 -8.20
C PRO A 34 6.38 12.79 -8.95
N GLU A 35 7.65 12.81 -9.36
CA GLU A 35 8.25 11.69 -10.10
C GLU A 35 8.32 10.44 -9.24
N ALA A 36 8.77 10.59 -8.00
CA ALA A 36 8.85 9.46 -7.08
C ALA A 36 7.47 8.93 -6.74
N ALA A 37 6.48 9.81 -6.64
CA ALA A 37 5.12 9.40 -6.34
C ALA A 37 4.53 8.54 -7.45
N VAL A 38 4.73 8.94 -8.71
CA VAL A 38 4.23 8.17 -9.85
C VAL A 38 4.89 6.79 -9.88
N GLU A 39 6.20 6.76 -9.72
CA GLU A 39 6.94 5.50 -9.73
C GLU A 39 6.54 4.59 -8.58
N THR A 40 6.36 5.17 -7.40
CA THR A 40 5.92 4.42 -6.23
C THR A 40 4.52 3.85 -6.43
N SER A 41 3.63 4.61 -7.07
CA SER A 41 2.28 4.14 -7.32
C SER A 41 2.27 2.91 -8.23
N ASP A 42 3.13 2.89 -9.25
CA ASP A 42 3.25 1.73 -10.13
C ASP A 42 3.74 0.50 -9.36
N ARG A 43 4.73 0.69 -8.51
CA ARG A 43 5.26 -0.40 -7.70
C ARG A 43 4.25 -0.92 -6.69
N LEU A 44 3.51 0.00 -6.08
CA LEU A 44 2.46 -0.38 -5.13
C LEU A 44 1.35 -1.17 -5.81
N LEU A 45 0.93 -0.72 -6.97
CA LEU A 45 -0.10 -1.42 -7.73
C LEU A 45 0.33 -2.84 -8.06
N GLU A 46 1.55 -2.99 -8.56
CA GLU A 46 2.09 -4.28 -8.94
C GLU A 46 2.23 -5.20 -7.73
N ALA A 47 2.81 -4.68 -6.66
CA ALA A 47 3.01 -5.46 -5.44
C ALA A 47 1.68 -5.83 -4.79
N GLY A 48 0.72 -4.92 -4.81
CA GLY A 48 -0.60 -5.18 -4.26
C GLY A 48 -1.31 -6.30 -5.01
N ALA A 49 -1.23 -6.28 -6.33
CA ALA A 49 -1.83 -7.33 -7.14
C ALA A 49 -1.16 -8.68 -6.89
N THR A 50 0.18 -8.67 -6.79
CA THR A 50 0.93 -9.88 -6.51
C THR A 50 0.59 -10.44 -5.12
N ALA A 51 0.54 -9.58 -4.12
CA ALA A 51 0.21 -10.00 -2.76
C ALA A 51 -1.21 -10.55 -2.67
N ALA A 52 -2.14 -9.96 -3.40
CA ALA A 52 -3.51 -10.47 -3.44
C ALA A 52 -3.57 -11.88 -4.04
N GLY A 53 -2.76 -12.12 -5.08
CA GLY A 53 -2.65 -13.45 -5.66
C GLY A 53 -2.06 -14.45 -4.69
N GLN A 54 -1.03 -14.05 -3.96
CA GLN A 54 -0.41 -14.90 -2.94
C GLN A 54 -1.40 -15.25 -1.84
N ARG A 55 -2.22 -14.29 -1.44
CA ARG A 55 -3.22 -14.51 -0.41
C ARG A 55 -4.26 -15.53 -0.88
N LYS A 56 -4.65 -15.47 -2.13
CA LYS A 56 -5.57 -16.45 -2.72
C LYS A 56 -4.96 -17.85 -2.72
N GLU A 57 -3.69 -17.95 -3.07
CA GLU A 57 -2.99 -19.24 -3.07
C GLU A 57 -2.92 -19.84 -1.68
N GLN A 58 -2.64 -19.02 -0.67
CA GLN A 58 -2.60 -19.49 0.71
C GLN A 58 -3.96 -20.00 1.17
N ASP A 59 -5.01 -19.27 0.81
CA ASP A 59 -6.37 -19.65 1.13
C ASP A 59 -6.72 -20.98 0.50
N TRP A 60 -6.37 -21.14 -0.77
CA TRP A 60 -6.63 -22.37 -1.50
C TRP A 60 -5.91 -23.56 -0.88
N GLN A 61 -4.66 -23.36 -0.45
CA GLN A 61 -3.86 -24.42 0.15
C GLN A 61 -4.37 -24.80 1.54
N GLN A 62 -4.91 -23.85 2.28
CA GLN A 62 -5.43 -24.11 3.62
C GLN A 62 -6.83 -24.71 3.59
N ASN A 63 -7.60 -24.42 2.57
CA ASN A 63 -8.95 -24.93 2.41
C ASN A 63 -9.14 -25.52 1.03
N PRO A 64 -8.47 -26.66 0.75
CA PRO A 64 -8.55 -27.26 -0.57
C PRO A 64 -9.89 -27.97 -0.76
N GLU A 65 -10.73 -27.35 -1.43
CA GLU A 65 -12.07 -27.90 -1.63
C GLU A 65 -12.31 -28.29 -3.04
#